data_ed403e218f29866c6665568d09e349a4
#
_entry.id   ed403e218f29866c6665568d09e349a4
#
_cell.length_a   1.000
_cell.length_b   1.000
_cell.length_c   1.000
_cell.angle_alpha   90.00
_cell.angle_beta   90.00
_cell.angle_gamma   90.00
#
_symmetry.space_group_name_H-M   'P 1'
#
loop_
_entity.id
_entity.type
_entity.pdbx_description
1 polymer ?
#
loop_
_entity_poly.entity_id
_entity_poly.type
_entity_poly.pdbx_seq_one_letter_code
_entity_poly.pdbx_strand_id
1 'polypeptide(L)'
;MAPMNLAQPLFTVLLLLTLATPTLLLAQALDAGEKQKIETLIKQVRALKDARFIRNGSSYSADNAATFLSRKWQANESNVKSARDFIDKVASFSGTSGKPYLIRFNDGREIKSREFFLAELRKIEKTREEQQASGG
;
A
#
# COMPACT_ATOMS: atom_id res chain seq x y z
N MET A 1 23.16 -47.01 62.33
CA MET A 1 22.37 -46.94 61.10
C MET A 1 21.90 -45.54 60.94
N ALA A 2 22.55 -44.79 60.07
CA ALA A 2 22.13 -43.47 59.74
C ALA A 2 21.03 -43.56 58.68
N PRO A 3 19.87 -42.95 58.88
CA PRO A 3 18.90 -42.83 57.80
C PRO A 3 19.49 -41.90 56.75
N MET A 4 19.64 -42.43 55.58
CA MET A 4 20.03 -41.64 54.47
C MET A 4 18.84 -40.73 54.12
N ASN A 5 18.91 -39.54 54.63
CA ASN A 5 18.03 -38.50 54.10
C ASN A 5 18.51 -38.15 52.71
N LEU A 6 17.97 -38.82 51.76
CA LEU A 6 17.99 -38.35 50.41
C LEU A 6 17.07 -37.13 50.32
N ALA A 7 17.62 -36.01 50.72
CA ALA A 7 17.06 -34.76 50.28
C ALA A 7 17.17 -34.74 48.76
N GLN A 8 16.18 -35.18 48.10
CA GLN A 8 16.08 -34.96 46.69
C GLN A 8 15.97 -33.45 46.50
N PRO A 9 16.89 -32.84 45.81
CA PRO A 9 16.65 -31.50 45.37
C PRO A 9 15.44 -31.57 44.46
N LEU A 10 14.38 -31.01 44.91
CA LEU A 10 13.32 -30.63 44.03
C LEU A 10 13.95 -29.65 43.05
N PHE A 11 14.47 -30.19 41.94
CA PHE A 11 14.65 -29.42 40.78
C PHE A 11 13.27 -29.03 40.31
N THR A 12 12.79 -27.94 40.88
CA THR A 12 11.77 -27.18 40.22
C THR A 12 12.43 -26.72 38.94
N VAL A 13 12.32 -27.56 37.93
CA VAL A 13 12.52 -27.08 36.56
C VAL A 13 11.42 -26.09 36.39
N LEU A 14 11.72 -24.85 36.72
CA LEU A 14 10.95 -23.72 36.24
C LEU A 14 11.19 -23.77 34.75
N LEU A 15 10.34 -24.54 34.08
CA LEU A 15 10.18 -24.44 32.64
C LEU A 15 9.67 -23.02 32.42
N LEU A 16 10.58 -22.08 32.32
CA LEU A 16 10.34 -20.81 31.68
C LEU A 16 9.95 -21.19 30.27
N LEU A 17 8.65 -21.45 30.12
CA LEU A 17 8.00 -21.36 28.84
C LEU A 17 8.16 -19.89 28.44
N THR A 18 9.32 -19.57 27.88
CA THR A 18 9.41 -18.42 27.05
C THR A 18 8.43 -18.71 25.93
N LEU A 19 7.22 -18.24 26.14
CA LEU A 19 6.36 -17.90 25.04
C LEU A 19 7.19 -16.90 24.23
N ALA A 20 8.05 -17.45 23.37
CA ALA A 20 8.40 -16.75 22.18
C ALA A 20 7.07 -16.55 21.48
N THR A 21 6.36 -15.50 21.88
CA THR A 21 5.40 -14.93 20.96
C THR A 21 6.19 -14.81 19.67
N PRO A 22 5.84 -15.55 18.60
CA PRO A 22 6.31 -15.11 17.32
C PRO A 22 5.86 -13.66 17.29
N THR A 23 6.75 -12.73 17.47
CA THR A 23 6.60 -11.46 16.83
C THR A 23 6.41 -11.89 15.41
N LEU A 24 5.17 -12.13 15.07
CA LEU A 24 4.75 -12.06 13.71
C LEU A 24 5.36 -10.75 13.26
N LEU A 25 6.52 -10.86 12.63
CA LEU A 25 6.79 -9.99 11.52
C LEU A 25 5.58 -10.23 10.64
N LEU A 26 4.50 -9.54 10.99
CA LEU A 26 3.51 -9.16 10.05
C LEU A 26 4.33 -8.39 9.02
N ALA A 27 4.91 -9.18 8.10
CA ALA A 27 5.29 -8.66 6.81
C ALA A 27 4.07 -7.87 6.47
N GLN A 28 4.10 -6.57 6.67
CA GLN A 28 2.94 -5.74 6.86
C GLN A 28 2.05 -5.96 5.66
N ALA A 29 1.12 -6.91 5.80
CA ALA A 29 0.06 -7.10 4.85
C ALA A 29 -0.55 -5.72 4.70
N LEU A 30 -0.69 -5.28 3.47
CA LEU A 30 -1.36 -4.04 3.15
C LEU A 30 -2.66 -3.98 3.95
N ASP A 31 -2.79 -2.99 4.83
CA ASP A 31 -4.02 -2.74 5.58
C ASP A 31 -5.20 -2.66 4.60
N ALA A 32 -6.33 -3.27 4.96
CA ALA A 32 -7.55 -3.26 4.15
C ALA A 32 -8.00 -1.83 3.79
N GLY A 33 -7.83 -0.88 4.69
CA GLY A 33 -8.10 0.53 4.44
C GLY A 33 -7.17 1.14 3.40
N GLU A 34 -5.89 0.81 3.43
CA GLU A 34 -4.92 1.27 2.44
C GLU A 34 -5.15 0.63 1.07
N LYS A 35 -5.47 -0.65 1.04
CA LYS A 35 -5.86 -1.34 -0.19
C LYS A 35 -7.05 -0.65 -0.86
N GLN A 36 -8.08 -0.33 -0.10
CA GLN A 36 -9.26 0.36 -0.61
C GLN A 36 -8.94 1.74 -1.18
N LYS A 37 -8.02 2.49 -0.54
CA LYS A 37 -7.54 3.76 -1.08
C LYS A 37 -6.88 3.57 -2.44
N ILE A 38 -6.02 2.58 -2.59
CA ILE A 38 -5.33 2.28 -3.85
C ILE A 38 -6.34 1.91 -4.95
N GLU A 39 -7.30 1.04 -4.63
CA GLU A 39 -8.36 0.64 -5.56
C GLU A 39 -9.18 1.86 -6.01
N THR A 40 -9.47 2.77 -5.09
CA THR A 40 -10.17 4.03 -5.38
C THR A 40 -9.34 4.92 -6.30
N LEU A 41 -8.04 5.07 -6.06
CA LEU A 41 -7.13 5.84 -6.92
C LEU A 41 -7.10 5.29 -8.35
N ILE A 42 -7.02 3.98 -8.51
CA ILE A 42 -7.07 3.33 -9.84
C ILE A 42 -8.42 3.55 -10.51
N LYS A 43 -9.50 3.48 -9.75
CA LYS A 43 -10.85 3.77 -10.25
C LYS A 43 -10.98 5.22 -10.73
N GLN A 44 -10.37 6.18 -10.03
CA GLN A 44 -10.34 7.58 -10.45
C GLN A 44 -9.60 7.76 -11.78
N VAL A 45 -8.51 7.06 -12.00
CA VAL A 45 -7.84 7.04 -13.31
C VAL A 45 -8.77 6.53 -14.40
N ARG A 46 -9.43 5.41 -14.17
CA ARG A 46 -10.37 4.81 -15.13
C ARG A 46 -11.52 5.74 -15.48
N ALA A 47 -11.92 6.60 -14.54
CA ALA A 47 -13.00 7.57 -14.74
C ALA A 47 -12.61 8.76 -15.62
N LEU A 48 -11.32 9.01 -15.85
CA LEU A 48 -10.83 10.10 -16.71
C LEU A 48 -10.90 9.73 -18.20
N LYS A 49 -12.08 9.47 -18.70
CA LYS A 49 -12.34 8.91 -20.05
C LYS A 49 -11.72 9.73 -21.18
N ASP A 50 -11.69 11.04 -21.05
CA ASP A 50 -11.20 11.96 -22.10
C ASP A 50 -9.72 12.34 -21.92
N ALA A 51 -9.09 11.88 -20.84
CA ALA A 51 -7.68 12.11 -20.60
C ALA A 51 -6.80 11.07 -21.31
N ARG A 52 -5.57 11.48 -21.61
CA ARG A 52 -4.53 10.59 -22.12
C ARG A 52 -3.44 10.45 -21.08
N PHE A 53 -2.94 9.23 -20.92
CA PHE A 53 -1.88 8.90 -19.99
C PHE A 53 -0.60 8.71 -20.78
N ILE A 54 0.45 9.42 -20.39
CA ILE A 54 1.73 9.44 -21.12
C ILE A 54 2.77 8.68 -20.32
N ARG A 55 3.34 7.65 -20.94
CA ARG A 55 4.44 6.87 -20.41
C ARG A 55 5.52 6.75 -21.48
N ASN A 56 6.72 7.22 -21.18
CA ASN A 56 7.86 7.17 -22.11
C ASN A 56 7.51 7.72 -23.52
N GLY A 57 6.74 8.82 -23.56
CA GLY A 57 6.31 9.46 -24.81
C GLY A 57 5.11 8.80 -25.51
N SER A 58 4.69 7.62 -25.08
CA SER A 58 3.52 6.93 -25.63
C SER A 58 2.25 7.31 -24.87
N SER A 59 1.14 7.41 -25.61
CA SER A 59 -0.15 7.83 -25.10
C SER A 59 -1.11 6.65 -24.94
N TYR A 60 -1.75 6.57 -23.78
CA TYR A 60 -2.67 5.48 -23.42
C TYR A 60 -4.03 6.01 -23.01
N SER A 61 -5.07 5.21 -23.21
CA SER A 61 -6.41 5.49 -22.69
C SER A 61 -6.47 5.34 -21.16
N ALA A 62 -7.51 5.90 -20.56
CA ALA A 62 -7.78 5.74 -19.13
C ALA A 62 -7.91 4.27 -18.71
N ASP A 63 -8.61 3.45 -19.50
CA ASP A 63 -8.77 2.02 -19.21
C ASP A 63 -7.44 1.27 -19.26
N ASN A 64 -6.62 1.53 -20.27
CA ASN A 64 -5.30 0.91 -20.39
C ASN A 64 -4.38 1.35 -19.28
N ALA A 65 -4.40 2.64 -18.90
CA ALA A 65 -3.62 3.16 -17.78
C ALA A 65 -4.01 2.51 -16.45
N ALA A 66 -5.30 2.40 -16.16
CA ALA A 66 -5.79 1.75 -14.95
C ALA A 66 -5.40 0.26 -14.89
N THR A 67 -5.52 -0.45 -16.00
CA THR A 67 -5.10 -1.85 -16.11
C THR A 67 -3.58 -2.00 -15.90
N PHE A 68 -2.79 -1.12 -16.50
CA PHE A 68 -1.33 -1.09 -16.32
C PHE A 68 -0.95 -0.85 -14.86
N LEU A 69 -1.57 0.13 -14.20
CA LEU A 69 -1.30 0.43 -12.79
C LEU A 69 -1.66 -0.74 -11.88
N SER A 70 -2.79 -1.41 -12.13
CA SER A 70 -3.19 -2.60 -11.38
C SER A 70 -2.16 -3.72 -11.50
N ARG A 71 -1.68 -4.00 -12.70
CA ARG A 71 -0.65 -5.03 -12.94
C ARG A 71 0.69 -4.66 -12.32
N LYS A 72 1.10 -3.41 -12.44
CA LYS A 72 2.34 -2.93 -11.83
C LYS A 72 2.28 -2.98 -10.30
N TRP A 73 1.12 -2.66 -9.72
CA TRP A 73 0.90 -2.82 -8.28
C TRP A 73 1.04 -4.29 -7.86
N GLN A 74 0.36 -5.21 -8.53
CA GLN A 74 0.46 -6.65 -8.25
C GLN A 74 1.90 -7.15 -8.33
N ALA A 75 2.67 -6.70 -9.31
CA ALA A 75 4.08 -7.06 -9.47
C ALA A 75 4.99 -6.48 -8.38
N ASN A 76 4.53 -5.43 -7.67
CA ASN A 76 5.28 -4.75 -6.60
C ASN A 76 4.59 -4.85 -5.22
N GLU A 77 3.69 -5.78 -5.07
CA GLU A 77 2.83 -5.91 -3.87
C GLU A 77 3.62 -5.95 -2.57
N SER A 78 4.74 -6.65 -2.55
CA SER A 78 5.60 -6.75 -1.36
C SER A 78 6.22 -5.42 -0.91
N ASN A 79 6.34 -4.46 -1.80
CA ASN A 79 6.93 -3.14 -1.53
C ASN A 79 5.90 -2.03 -1.29
N VAL A 80 4.61 -2.35 -1.44
CA VAL A 80 3.52 -1.38 -1.31
C VAL A 80 2.76 -1.65 -0.02
N LYS A 81 2.99 -0.84 1.01
CA LYS A 81 2.40 -0.96 2.34
C LYS A 81 1.32 0.09 2.62
N SER A 82 1.17 1.05 1.74
CA SER A 82 0.23 2.16 1.87
C SER A 82 -0.16 2.72 0.51
N ALA A 83 -1.22 3.52 0.47
CA ALA A 83 -1.58 4.28 -0.72
C ALA A 83 -0.47 5.24 -1.14
N ARG A 84 0.26 5.80 -0.17
CA ARG A 84 1.43 6.65 -0.45
C ARG A 84 2.54 5.87 -1.14
N ASP A 85 2.84 4.66 -0.68
CA ASP A 85 3.81 3.79 -1.34
C ASP A 85 3.39 3.45 -2.77
N PHE A 86 2.12 3.20 -3.00
CA PHE A 86 1.58 3.00 -4.36
C PHE A 86 1.87 4.20 -5.25
N ILE A 87 1.62 5.41 -4.76
CA ILE A 87 1.90 6.63 -5.51
C ILE A 87 3.40 6.75 -5.80
N ASP A 88 4.24 6.59 -4.79
CA ASP A 88 5.68 6.81 -4.89
C ASP A 88 6.39 5.74 -5.74
N LYS A 89 5.96 4.48 -5.64
CA LYS A 89 6.68 3.33 -6.20
C LYS A 89 6.05 2.76 -7.47
N VAL A 90 4.76 2.99 -7.69
CA VAL A 90 4.00 2.40 -8.81
C VAL A 90 3.50 3.44 -9.78
N ALA A 91 2.85 4.49 -9.29
CA ALA A 91 2.01 5.36 -10.10
C ALA A 91 2.70 6.63 -10.61
N SER A 92 3.94 6.91 -10.20
CA SER A 92 4.59 8.19 -10.48
C SER A 92 5.63 8.16 -11.58
N PHE A 93 6.38 7.06 -11.72
CA PHE A 93 7.54 6.99 -12.60
C PHE A 93 7.62 5.66 -13.35
N SER A 94 8.18 5.71 -14.55
CA SER A 94 8.54 4.51 -15.29
C SER A 94 9.69 3.78 -14.60
N GLY A 95 9.55 2.50 -14.34
CA GLY A 95 10.61 1.66 -13.76
C GLY A 95 11.81 1.47 -14.71
N THR A 96 11.62 1.64 -16.01
CA THR A 96 12.68 1.44 -17.02
C THR A 96 13.45 2.71 -17.31
N SER A 97 12.81 3.87 -17.37
CA SER A 97 13.43 5.15 -17.75
C SER A 97 13.58 6.14 -16.61
N GLY A 98 12.86 5.94 -15.50
CA GLY A 98 12.77 6.92 -14.41
C GLY A 98 11.98 8.19 -14.77
N LYS A 99 11.42 8.27 -15.97
CA LYS A 99 10.63 9.42 -16.40
C LYS A 99 9.27 9.45 -15.69
N PRO A 100 8.78 10.65 -15.32
CA PRO A 100 7.46 10.76 -14.71
C PRO A 100 6.36 10.35 -15.70
N TYR A 101 5.34 9.71 -15.17
CA TYR A 101 4.07 9.55 -15.90
C TYR A 101 3.34 10.89 -15.93
N LEU A 102 2.69 11.17 -17.04
CA LEU A 102 1.95 12.41 -17.24
C LEU A 102 0.49 12.10 -17.56
N ILE A 103 -0.38 13.04 -17.23
CA ILE A 103 -1.80 13.03 -17.61
C ILE A 103 -2.05 14.27 -18.43
N ARG A 104 -2.52 14.07 -19.66
CA ARG A 104 -2.95 15.14 -20.56
C ARG A 104 -4.46 15.18 -20.61
N PHE A 105 -5.04 16.28 -20.18
CA PHE A 105 -6.46 16.50 -20.21
C PHE A 105 -6.95 16.95 -21.60
N ASN A 106 -8.26 16.88 -21.81
CA ASN A 106 -8.87 17.22 -23.08
C ASN A 106 -8.65 18.69 -23.50
N ASP A 107 -8.47 19.60 -22.52
CA ASP A 107 -8.15 21.00 -22.75
C ASP A 107 -6.66 21.26 -23.09
N GLY A 108 -5.84 20.21 -23.19
CA GLY A 108 -4.40 20.27 -23.47
C GLY A 108 -3.50 20.46 -22.26
N ARG A 109 -4.05 20.69 -21.05
CA ARG A 109 -3.23 20.74 -19.83
C ARG A 109 -2.57 19.40 -19.57
N GLU A 110 -1.34 19.47 -19.12
CA GLU A 110 -0.56 18.28 -18.75
C GLU A 110 -0.02 18.44 -17.33
N ILE A 111 -0.22 17.41 -16.52
CA ILE A 111 0.29 17.35 -15.15
C ILE A 111 1.04 16.03 -14.94
N LYS A 112 1.89 16.00 -13.93
CA LYS A 112 2.49 14.74 -13.46
C LYS A 112 1.41 13.89 -12.81
N SER A 113 1.39 12.58 -13.11
CA SER A 113 0.46 11.66 -12.47
C SER A 113 0.57 11.67 -10.94
N ARG A 114 1.78 11.87 -10.42
CA ARG A 114 2.02 12.03 -8.99
C ARG A 114 1.18 13.16 -8.36
N GLU A 115 1.11 14.31 -9.03
CA GLU A 115 0.32 15.45 -8.55
C GLU A 115 -1.17 15.12 -8.51
N PHE A 116 -1.66 14.45 -9.54
CA PHE A 116 -3.04 13.96 -9.58
C PHE A 116 -3.33 13.00 -8.42
N PHE A 117 -2.52 11.97 -8.24
CA PHE A 117 -2.73 10.96 -7.22
C PHE A 117 -2.64 11.53 -5.80
N LEU A 118 -1.71 12.44 -5.53
CA LEU A 118 -1.61 13.08 -4.24
C LEU A 118 -2.84 13.95 -3.92
N ALA A 119 -3.38 14.64 -4.91
CA ALA A 119 -4.61 15.41 -4.76
C ALA A 119 -5.81 14.50 -4.50
N GLU A 120 -5.94 13.40 -5.23
CA GLU A 120 -7.02 12.43 -5.04
C GLU A 120 -6.91 11.72 -3.69
N LEU A 121 -5.71 11.36 -3.25
CA LEU A 121 -5.50 10.76 -1.94
C LEU A 121 -5.95 11.67 -0.80
N ARG A 122 -5.61 12.97 -0.88
CA ARG A 122 -6.08 13.95 0.11
C ARG A 122 -7.60 14.02 0.19
N LYS A 123 -8.29 13.98 -0.93
CA LYS A 123 -9.77 13.96 -0.99
C LYS A 123 -10.34 12.70 -0.31
N ILE A 124 -9.77 11.54 -0.61
CA ILE A 124 -10.19 10.26 -0.03
C ILE A 124 -10.02 10.28 1.50
N GLU A 125 -8.88 10.76 1.99
CA GLU A 125 -8.57 10.81 3.41
C GLU A 125 -9.49 11.80 4.15
N LYS A 126 -9.72 12.98 3.59
CA LYS A 126 -10.65 13.97 4.14
C LYS A 126 -12.08 13.41 4.26
N THR A 127 -12.58 12.77 3.21
CA THR A 127 -13.91 12.16 3.22
C THR A 127 -14.04 11.09 4.32
N ARG A 128 -13.00 10.29 4.53
CA ARG A 128 -12.99 9.28 5.60
C ARG A 128 -12.99 9.88 7.00
N GLU A 129 -12.22 10.93 7.22
CA GLU A 129 -12.20 11.65 8.49
C GLU A 129 -13.58 12.25 8.81
N GLU A 130 -14.23 12.84 7.83
CA GLU A 130 -15.58 13.39 7.96
C GLU A 130 -16.62 12.31 8.29
N GLN A 131 -16.54 11.15 7.65
CA GLN A 131 -17.42 10.00 7.91
C GLN A 131 -17.21 9.43 9.31
N GLN A 132 -15.98 9.34 9.79
CA GLN A 132 -15.66 8.88 11.14
C GLN A 132 -16.16 9.88 12.20
N ALA A 133 -16.03 11.18 11.93
CA ALA A 133 -16.51 12.23 12.84
C ALA A 133 -18.02 12.30 12.94
N SER A 134 -18.76 11.94 11.87
CA SER A 134 -20.23 11.97 11.83
C SER A 134 -20.88 10.68 12.33
N GLY A 135 -20.13 9.61 12.49
CA GLY A 135 -20.61 8.29 12.93
C GLY A 135 -20.43 8.00 14.43
N GLY A 136 -19.96 8.99 15.21
CA GLY A 136 -19.73 8.88 16.64
C GLY A 136 -20.86 9.46 17.47
#